data_fca2bc54dba48fb449d875bd531d1f69
#
_entry.id   fca2bc54dba48fb449d875bd531d1f69
#
_cell.length_a   1.000
_cell.length_b   1.000
_cell.length_c   1.000
_cell.angle_alpha   90.00
_cell.angle_beta   90.00
_cell.angle_gamma   90.00
#
_symmetry.space_group_name_H-M   'P 1'
#
loop_
_entity.id
_entity.type
_entity.pdbx_description
1 polymer ?
#
loop_
_entity_poly.entity_id
_entity_poly.type
_entity_poly.pdbx_seq_one_letter_code
_entity_poly.pdbx_strand_id
1 'polypeptide(L)'
;ALGDSTAAGNIHRVDMRLRPDGKSGPLVANIAYALSYYESYAAAWEWQAMIKVRAVGGDAKLARRFRKFVRGITWARRADDAHLREMMHLKKRSETTAEGKDTRNVKRGPGGIRDAEWVVQQLQMMTGPTHKRVRASATLRALKELHEIKAVTFEQMRALRDGYL
;
A
#
# COMPACT_ATOMS: atom_id res chain seq x y z
N ALA A 1 -2.25 -19.23 -15.60
CA ALA A 1 -1.24 -18.52 -16.41
C ALA A 1 -0.32 -17.63 -15.58
N LEU A 2 -0.77 -16.48 -15.02
CA LEU A 2 0.15 -15.57 -14.31
C LEU A 2 0.66 -16.07 -12.94
N GLY A 3 -0.06 -16.98 -12.32
CA GLY A 3 0.28 -17.56 -11.01
C GLY A 3 0.67 -19.03 -11.06
N ASP A 4 0.79 -19.61 -12.25
CA ASP A 4 1.11 -21.03 -12.39
C ASP A 4 2.59 -21.29 -12.11
N SER A 5 2.86 -22.37 -11.40
CA SER A 5 4.22 -22.85 -11.17
C SER A 5 4.66 -23.66 -12.38
N THR A 6 5.81 -23.34 -12.94
CA THR A 6 6.44 -24.07 -14.03
C THR A 6 7.61 -24.89 -13.51
N ALA A 7 8.18 -25.76 -14.35
CA ALA A 7 9.40 -26.50 -14.01
C ALA A 7 10.58 -25.57 -13.65
N ALA A 8 10.57 -24.33 -14.15
CA ALA A 8 11.55 -23.29 -13.84
C ALA A 8 11.14 -22.40 -12.63
N GLY A 9 10.04 -22.75 -11.93
CA GLY A 9 9.50 -21.99 -10.80
C GLY A 9 8.44 -20.96 -11.19
N ASN A 10 8.17 -19.99 -10.32
CA ASN A 10 7.21 -18.94 -10.53
C ASN A 10 7.91 -17.66 -10.96
N ILE A 11 7.47 -17.03 -12.06
CA ILE A 11 8.00 -15.74 -12.52
C ILE A 11 7.63 -14.64 -11.53
N HIS A 12 6.37 -14.63 -11.05
CA HIS A 12 5.87 -13.69 -10.06
C HIS A 12 4.91 -14.37 -9.10
N ARG A 13 5.01 -14.04 -7.82
CA ARG A 13 3.99 -14.41 -6.85
C ARG A 13 2.79 -13.47 -7.00
N VAL A 14 1.71 -13.98 -7.58
CA VAL A 14 0.45 -13.23 -7.72
C VAL A 14 -0.39 -13.40 -6.46
N ASP A 15 -0.72 -12.29 -5.79
CA ASP A 15 -1.65 -12.29 -4.66
C ASP A 15 -3.02 -11.76 -5.12
N MET A 16 -3.94 -12.67 -5.33
CA MET A 16 -5.31 -12.36 -5.80
C MET A 16 -6.24 -11.90 -4.67
N ARG A 17 -5.76 -11.75 -3.43
CA ARG A 17 -6.57 -11.30 -2.30
C ARG A 17 -6.81 -9.80 -2.28
N LEU A 18 -5.99 -9.03 -2.99
CA LEU A 18 -6.11 -7.57 -3.10
C LEU A 18 -7.14 -7.18 -4.18
N ARG A 19 -8.35 -7.69 -4.06
CA ARG A 19 -9.49 -7.38 -4.92
C ARG A 19 -10.74 -7.21 -4.08
N PRO A 20 -11.82 -6.60 -4.59
CA PRO A 20 -13.09 -6.53 -3.87
C PRO A 20 -13.49 -7.88 -3.29
N ASP A 21 -13.90 -7.91 -2.02
CA ASP A 21 -14.25 -9.09 -1.22
C ASP A 21 -13.11 -10.11 -1.04
N GLY A 22 -11.88 -9.74 -1.32
CA GLY A 22 -10.71 -10.58 -1.05
C GLY A 22 -10.80 -11.96 -1.65
N LYS A 23 -10.65 -13.01 -0.83
CA LYS A 23 -10.71 -14.41 -1.28
C LYS A 23 -12.09 -14.82 -1.78
N SER A 24 -13.14 -14.25 -1.24
CA SER A 24 -14.53 -14.58 -1.56
C SER A 24 -15.06 -13.90 -2.80
N GLY A 25 -14.37 -12.83 -3.25
CA GLY A 25 -14.79 -12.06 -4.41
C GLY A 25 -14.48 -12.74 -5.74
N PRO A 26 -15.17 -12.35 -6.84
CA PRO A 26 -14.91 -12.86 -8.17
C PRO A 26 -13.52 -12.45 -8.64
N LEU A 27 -12.89 -13.28 -9.48
CA LEU A 27 -11.57 -12.97 -10.08
C LEU A 27 -11.65 -11.76 -11.01
N VAL A 28 -12.81 -11.58 -11.66
CA VAL A 28 -13.08 -10.47 -12.55
C VAL A 28 -14.34 -9.75 -12.05
N ALA A 29 -14.21 -8.47 -11.77
CA ALA A 29 -15.32 -7.62 -11.36
C ALA A 29 -15.55 -6.52 -12.40
N ASN A 30 -16.82 -6.15 -12.64
CA ASN A 30 -17.09 -4.98 -13.46
C ASN A 30 -16.62 -3.71 -12.74
N ILE A 31 -16.36 -2.67 -13.51
CA ILE A 31 -15.79 -1.43 -12.97
C ILE A 31 -16.76 -0.74 -11.98
N ALA A 32 -18.06 -0.77 -12.22
CA ALA A 32 -19.03 -0.10 -11.35
C ALA A 32 -19.05 -0.75 -9.97
N TYR A 33 -19.04 -2.09 -9.91
CA TYR A 33 -18.94 -2.82 -8.66
C TYR A 33 -17.64 -2.52 -7.91
N ALA A 34 -16.50 -2.56 -8.61
CA ALA A 34 -15.21 -2.29 -7.99
C ALA A 34 -15.14 -0.85 -7.41
N LEU A 35 -15.69 0.14 -8.11
CA LEU A 35 -15.73 1.52 -7.63
C LEU A 35 -16.62 1.65 -6.39
N SER A 36 -17.82 1.05 -6.41
CA SER A 36 -18.75 1.05 -5.26
C SER A 36 -18.14 0.37 -4.04
N TYR A 37 -17.43 -0.75 -4.25
CA TYR A 37 -16.74 -1.45 -3.17
C TYR A 37 -15.69 -0.55 -2.48
N TYR A 38 -14.78 0.05 -3.26
CA TYR A 38 -13.73 0.92 -2.69
C TYR A 38 -14.27 2.20 -2.08
N GLU A 39 -15.44 2.66 -2.49
CA GLU A 39 -16.08 3.83 -1.90
C GLU A 39 -16.73 3.53 -0.54
N SER A 40 -17.40 2.37 -0.42
CA SER A 40 -18.32 2.10 0.67
C SER A 40 -17.88 0.99 1.63
N TYR A 41 -17.10 0.02 1.18
CA TYR A 41 -16.81 -1.20 1.92
C TYR A 41 -15.33 -1.44 2.20
N ALA A 42 -14.43 -0.82 1.43
CA ALA A 42 -12.99 -1.06 1.58
C ALA A 42 -12.47 -0.67 2.95
N ALA A 43 -11.69 -1.53 3.55
CA ALA A 43 -11.02 -1.31 4.83
C ALA A 43 -9.84 -0.31 4.67
N ALA A 44 -9.39 0.25 5.79
CA ALA A 44 -8.32 1.25 5.81
C ALA A 44 -7.02 0.77 5.13
N TRP A 45 -6.65 -0.49 5.33
CA TRP A 45 -5.46 -1.08 4.72
C TRP A 45 -5.56 -1.23 3.20
N GLU A 46 -6.77 -1.38 2.65
CA GLU A 46 -6.97 -1.46 1.20
C GLU A 46 -6.71 -0.11 0.55
N TRP A 47 -7.16 0.99 1.16
CA TRP A 47 -6.83 2.33 0.67
C TRP A 47 -5.34 2.62 0.75
N GLN A 48 -4.67 2.17 1.80
CA GLN A 48 -3.22 2.27 1.89
C GLN A 48 -2.54 1.48 0.78
N ALA A 49 -3.00 0.26 0.48
CA ALA A 49 -2.47 -0.54 -0.63
C ALA A 49 -2.66 0.16 -1.98
N MET A 50 -3.74 0.93 -2.16
CA MET A 50 -4.02 1.69 -3.38
C MET A 50 -3.06 2.84 -3.66
N ILE A 51 -2.23 3.26 -2.69
CA ILE A 51 -1.12 4.20 -2.94
C ILE A 51 -0.19 3.66 -4.03
N LYS A 52 0.01 2.35 -4.08
CA LYS A 52 0.88 1.65 -5.04
C LYS A 52 0.17 1.22 -6.33
N VAL A 53 -1.12 1.52 -6.49
CA VAL A 53 -1.90 1.05 -7.65
C VAL A 53 -1.33 1.57 -8.95
N ARG A 54 -1.13 0.65 -9.91
CA ARG A 54 -0.73 0.95 -11.28
C ARG A 54 -1.36 -0.04 -12.24
N ALA A 55 -1.70 0.41 -13.44
CA ALA A 55 -2.07 -0.47 -14.52
C ALA A 55 -0.82 -1.11 -15.13
N VAL A 56 -0.88 -2.40 -15.39
CA VAL A 56 0.22 -3.17 -16.02
C VAL A 56 -0.17 -3.75 -17.37
N GLY A 57 -1.46 -3.70 -17.75
CA GLY A 57 -1.99 -4.19 -19.02
C GLY A 57 -3.48 -3.93 -19.14
N GLY A 58 -4.06 -4.29 -20.27
CA GLY A 58 -5.49 -4.17 -20.56
C GLY A 58 -5.89 -2.82 -21.19
N ASP A 59 -7.18 -2.50 -21.15
CA ASP A 59 -7.72 -1.28 -21.74
C ASP A 59 -7.26 -0.02 -20.99
N ALA A 60 -6.63 0.88 -21.72
CA ALA A 60 -6.04 2.09 -21.15
C ALA A 60 -7.09 3.09 -20.62
N LYS A 61 -8.33 3.11 -21.20
CA LYS A 61 -9.40 4.00 -20.74
C LYS A 61 -9.96 3.50 -19.40
N LEU A 62 -10.19 2.19 -19.31
CA LEU A 62 -10.62 1.53 -18.09
C LEU A 62 -9.60 1.71 -16.96
N ALA A 63 -8.33 1.48 -17.25
CA ALA A 63 -7.23 1.67 -16.31
C ALA A 63 -7.13 3.10 -15.79
N ARG A 64 -7.27 4.10 -16.69
CA ARG A 64 -7.28 5.52 -16.27
C ARG A 64 -8.49 5.85 -15.42
N ARG A 65 -9.69 5.35 -15.76
CA ARG A 65 -10.92 5.56 -14.99
C ARG A 65 -10.78 5.00 -13.58
N PHE A 66 -10.35 3.76 -13.45
CA PHE A 66 -10.14 3.11 -12.16
C PHE A 66 -9.10 3.85 -11.32
N ARG A 67 -7.92 4.14 -11.89
CA ARG A 67 -6.85 4.84 -11.17
C ARG A 67 -7.26 6.24 -10.71
N LYS A 68 -7.97 7.00 -11.56
CA LYS A 68 -8.46 8.35 -11.20
C LYS A 68 -9.40 8.28 -10.01
N PHE A 69 -10.33 7.35 -10.02
CA PHE A 69 -11.29 7.16 -8.93
C PHE A 69 -10.59 6.74 -7.64
N VAL A 70 -9.82 5.67 -7.66
CA VAL A 70 -9.12 5.13 -6.48
C VAL A 70 -8.18 6.18 -5.88
N ARG A 71 -7.42 6.91 -6.70
CA ARG A 71 -6.60 8.02 -6.21
C ARG A 71 -7.45 9.14 -5.61
N GLY A 72 -8.62 9.41 -6.16
CA GLY A 72 -9.56 10.37 -5.61
C GLY A 72 -9.94 10.01 -4.18
N ILE A 73 -10.45 8.82 -3.95
CA ILE A 73 -10.89 8.37 -2.62
C ILE A 73 -9.75 8.19 -1.63
N THR A 74 -8.61 7.65 -2.07
CA THR A 74 -7.42 7.46 -1.21
C THR A 74 -6.95 8.79 -0.61
N TRP A 75 -6.95 9.85 -1.39
CA TRP A 75 -6.46 11.15 -0.95
C TRP A 75 -7.55 12.13 -0.48
N ALA A 76 -8.83 11.79 -0.62
CA ALA A 76 -9.92 12.56 -0.03
C ALA A 76 -10.04 12.33 1.49
N ARG A 77 -9.63 11.17 1.95
CA ARG A 77 -9.70 10.76 3.36
C ARG A 77 -8.37 11.00 4.04
N ARG A 78 -8.37 11.81 5.08
CA ARG A 78 -7.22 11.93 5.97
C ARG A 78 -7.23 10.75 6.93
N ALA A 79 -6.07 10.13 7.13
CA ALA A 79 -5.91 9.17 8.20
C ALA A 79 -6.20 9.85 9.54
N ASP A 80 -7.22 9.40 10.21
CA ASP A 80 -7.57 9.78 11.58
C ASP A 80 -7.00 8.77 12.59
N ASP A 81 -7.24 9.02 13.87
CA ASP A 81 -6.76 8.14 14.94
C ASP A 81 -7.35 6.73 14.85
N ALA A 82 -8.57 6.58 14.34
CA ALA A 82 -9.19 5.27 14.16
C ALA A 82 -8.47 4.48 13.08
N HIS A 83 -8.17 5.12 11.95
CA HIS A 83 -7.35 4.54 10.89
C HIS A 83 -5.97 4.12 11.40
N LEU A 84 -5.29 4.99 12.13
CA LEU A 84 -3.95 4.69 12.67
C LEU A 84 -4.00 3.51 13.66
N ARG A 85 -5.00 3.44 14.54
CA ARG A 85 -5.18 2.29 15.46
C ARG A 85 -5.42 0.99 14.71
N GLU A 86 -6.28 0.99 13.70
CA GLU A 86 -6.52 -0.20 12.86
C GLU A 86 -5.23 -0.68 12.20
N MET A 87 -4.49 0.24 11.61
CA MET A 87 -3.23 -0.08 10.95
C MET A 87 -2.17 -0.60 11.92
N MET A 88 -2.04 -0.01 13.11
CA MET A 88 -1.14 -0.51 14.15
C MET A 88 -1.53 -1.91 14.62
N HIS A 89 -2.83 -2.19 14.75
CA HIS A 89 -3.33 -3.52 15.09
C HIS A 89 -2.97 -4.56 14.02
N LEU A 90 -3.15 -4.22 12.76
CA LEU A 90 -2.75 -5.09 11.63
C LEU A 90 -1.24 -5.33 11.60
N LYS A 91 -0.43 -4.30 11.86
CA LYS A 91 1.02 -4.44 11.99
C LYS A 91 1.38 -5.41 13.10
N LYS A 92 0.85 -5.22 14.31
CA LYS A 92 1.10 -6.08 15.47
C LYS A 92 0.73 -7.54 15.17
N ARG A 93 -0.42 -7.78 14.55
CA ARG A 93 -0.81 -9.14 14.10
C ARG A 93 0.19 -9.75 13.13
N SER A 94 0.72 -8.95 12.21
CA SER A 94 1.75 -9.42 11.26
C SER A 94 3.06 -9.82 11.95
N GLU A 95 3.46 -9.10 13.00
CA GLU A 95 4.66 -9.36 13.78
C GLU A 95 4.55 -10.64 14.63
N THR A 96 3.32 -11.06 14.97
CA THR A 96 3.09 -12.31 15.73
C THR A 96 3.18 -13.57 14.87
N THR A 97 3.24 -13.44 13.54
CA THR A 97 3.43 -14.59 12.64
C THR A 97 4.86 -15.14 12.76
N ALA A 98 5.06 -16.40 12.38
CA ALA A 98 6.39 -17.02 12.38
C ALA A 98 7.40 -16.21 11.55
N GLU A 99 6.95 -15.67 10.39
CA GLU A 99 7.79 -14.82 9.52
C GLU A 99 8.09 -13.44 10.14
N GLY A 100 7.15 -12.88 10.92
CA GLY A 100 7.34 -11.59 11.60
C GLY A 100 8.22 -11.69 12.84
N LYS A 101 8.35 -12.87 13.43
CA LYS A 101 9.23 -13.12 14.59
C LYS A 101 10.67 -13.44 14.17
N ASP A 102 10.91 -13.81 12.92
CA ASP A 102 12.27 -14.10 12.44
C ASP A 102 13.02 -12.79 12.21
N THR A 103 13.94 -12.46 13.10
CA THR A 103 14.78 -11.26 13.04
C THR A 103 15.73 -11.24 11.83
N ARG A 104 15.94 -12.39 11.18
CA ARG A 104 16.75 -12.50 9.94
C ARG A 104 15.93 -12.22 8.69
N ASN A 105 14.61 -12.09 8.83
CA ASN A 105 13.72 -11.78 7.71
C ASN A 105 13.78 -10.28 7.41
N VAL A 106 14.65 -9.89 6.51
CA VAL A 106 14.85 -8.48 6.09
C VAL A 106 13.60 -7.80 5.57
N LYS A 107 12.59 -8.56 5.16
CA LYS A 107 11.32 -8.00 4.67
C LYS A 107 10.28 -7.79 5.76
N ARG A 108 10.13 -8.77 6.66
CA ARG A 108 9.01 -8.83 7.63
C ARG A 108 9.46 -8.83 9.09
N GLY A 109 10.73 -9.04 9.34
CA GLY A 109 11.30 -8.94 10.68
C GLY A 109 11.23 -7.50 11.19
N PRO A 110 11.42 -7.31 12.51
CA PRO A 110 11.41 -5.98 13.12
C PRO A 110 12.44 -5.05 12.46
N GLY A 111 12.04 -3.85 12.08
CA GLY A 111 12.89 -2.89 11.38
C GLY A 111 13.16 -3.21 9.90
N GLY A 112 12.50 -4.22 9.33
CA GLY A 112 12.69 -4.61 7.93
C GLY A 112 12.06 -3.63 6.94
N ILE A 113 12.28 -3.90 5.65
CA ILE A 113 11.81 -3.08 4.51
C ILE A 113 10.33 -2.70 4.62
N ARG A 114 9.50 -3.64 5.07
CA ARG A 114 8.06 -3.43 5.22
C ARG A 114 7.73 -2.39 6.29
N ASP A 115 8.50 -2.31 7.35
CA ASP A 115 8.28 -1.34 8.42
C ASP A 115 8.56 0.08 7.92
N ALA A 116 9.66 0.28 7.20
CA ALA A 116 9.97 1.56 6.57
C ALA A 116 8.90 1.98 5.56
N GLU A 117 8.45 1.05 4.68
CA GLU A 117 7.35 1.30 3.75
C GLU A 117 6.07 1.72 4.48
N TRP A 118 5.75 1.04 5.57
CA TRP A 118 4.53 1.29 6.31
C TRP A 118 4.50 2.67 6.95
N VAL A 119 5.59 3.06 7.60
CA VAL A 119 5.73 4.41 8.17
C VAL A 119 5.56 5.48 7.09
N VAL A 120 6.23 5.33 5.96
CA VAL A 120 6.12 6.27 4.84
C VAL A 120 4.68 6.36 4.34
N GLN A 121 3.99 5.24 4.17
CA GLN A 121 2.60 5.21 3.69
C GLN A 121 1.63 5.85 4.70
N GLN A 122 1.82 5.63 6.01
CA GLN A 122 1.01 6.31 7.03
C GLN A 122 1.19 7.83 6.95
N LEU A 123 2.41 8.31 6.87
CA LEU A 123 2.70 9.73 6.72
C LEU A 123 2.10 10.30 5.41
N GLN A 124 2.11 9.52 4.32
CA GLN A 124 1.43 9.88 3.08
C GLN A 124 -0.09 10.00 3.28
N MET A 125 -0.73 9.07 3.99
CA MET A 125 -2.17 9.12 4.27
C MET A 125 -2.55 10.32 5.16
N MET A 126 -1.68 10.72 6.08
CA MET A 126 -1.90 11.88 6.93
C MET A 126 -1.73 13.22 6.20
N THR A 127 -0.73 13.33 5.34
CA THR A 127 -0.31 14.60 4.70
C THR A 127 -0.77 14.74 3.27
N GLY A 128 -1.02 13.62 2.59
CA GLY A 128 -1.40 13.57 1.18
C GLY A 128 -2.67 14.34 0.80
N PRO A 129 -3.71 14.43 1.65
CA PRO A 129 -4.88 15.27 1.35
C PRO A 129 -4.52 16.73 1.03
N THR A 130 -3.55 17.29 1.74
CA THR A 130 -3.11 18.69 1.59
C THR A 130 -1.87 18.85 0.74
N HIS A 131 -0.98 17.84 0.67
CA HIS A 131 0.31 17.91 -0.02
C HIS A 131 0.39 16.91 -1.18
N LYS A 132 0.04 17.34 -2.38
CA LYS A 132 -0.03 16.46 -3.57
C LYS A 132 1.33 15.79 -3.92
N ARG A 133 2.46 16.43 -3.61
CA ARG A 133 3.79 15.91 -3.97
C ARG A 133 4.13 14.62 -3.23
N VAL A 134 3.66 14.45 -1.98
CA VAL A 134 3.88 13.23 -1.21
C VAL A 134 3.13 12.02 -1.75
N ARG A 135 2.19 12.18 -2.69
CA ARG A 135 1.37 11.10 -3.29
C ARG A 135 2.13 10.21 -4.28
N ALA A 136 3.46 10.14 -4.14
CA ALA A 136 4.29 9.29 -4.99
C ALA A 136 4.10 7.81 -4.63
N SER A 137 4.02 6.93 -5.65
CA SER A 137 3.94 5.48 -5.42
C SER A 137 5.29 4.86 -5.05
N ALA A 138 6.41 5.50 -5.42
CA ALA A 138 7.75 5.09 -5.05
C ALA A 138 8.09 5.57 -3.64
N THR A 139 8.43 4.64 -2.73
CA THR A 139 8.66 4.91 -1.31
C THR A 139 9.74 5.95 -1.06
N LEU A 140 10.89 5.82 -1.70
CA LEU A 140 12.01 6.76 -1.53
C LEU A 140 11.68 8.18 -2.04
N ARG A 141 10.89 8.28 -3.12
CA ARG A 141 10.41 9.57 -3.61
C ARG A 141 9.41 10.19 -2.64
N ALA A 142 8.47 9.40 -2.13
CA ALA A 142 7.52 9.87 -1.13
C ALA A 142 8.23 10.35 0.14
N LEU A 143 9.23 9.60 0.60
CA LEU A 143 10.04 9.95 1.76
C LEU A 143 10.78 11.28 1.59
N LYS A 144 11.37 11.52 0.42
CA LYS A 144 11.98 12.82 0.10
C LYS A 144 10.96 13.96 0.17
N GLU A 145 9.79 13.80 -0.44
CA GLU A 145 8.74 14.83 -0.42
C GLU A 145 8.17 15.06 0.99
N LEU A 146 8.10 14.03 1.83
CA LEU A 146 7.73 14.14 3.24
C LEU A 146 8.76 14.96 4.03
N HIS A 147 10.03 14.80 3.73
CA HIS A 147 11.08 15.64 4.33
C HIS A 147 10.98 17.11 3.86
N GLU A 148 10.74 17.36 2.59
CA GLU A 148 10.58 18.71 2.04
C GLU A 148 9.43 19.49 2.71
N ILE A 149 8.34 18.81 3.09
CA ILE A 149 7.22 19.42 3.81
C ILE A 149 7.42 19.40 5.35
N LYS A 150 8.59 18.99 5.83
CA LYS A 150 8.95 18.89 7.26
C LYS A 150 8.07 17.93 8.06
N ALA A 151 7.47 16.93 7.42
CA ALA A 151 6.73 15.86 8.08
C ALA A 151 7.67 14.84 8.76
N VAL A 152 8.93 14.78 8.32
CA VAL A 152 10.02 14.01 8.94
C VAL A 152 11.28 14.87 9.01
N THR A 153 12.11 14.68 10.04
CA THR A 153 13.43 15.29 10.14
C THR A 153 14.40 14.63 9.16
N PHE A 154 15.56 15.24 8.94
CA PHE A 154 16.62 14.63 8.12
C PHE A 154 17.10 13.29 8.67
N GLU A 155 17.24 13.18 10.00
CA GLU A 155 17.66 11.95 10.67
C GLU A 155 16.62 10.85 10.51
N GLN A 156 15.32 11.16 10.69
CA GLN A 156 14.24 10.23 10.46
C GLN A 156 14.17 9.78 9.00
N MET A 157 14.31 10.70 8.05
CA MET A 157 14.36 10.38 6.62
C MET A 157 15.52 9.43 6.32
N ARG A 158 16.71 9.71 6.86
CA ARG A 158 17.89 8.87 6.67
C ARG A 158 17.66 7.47 7.25
N ALA A 159 17.18 7.37 8.48
CA ALA A 159 16.91 6.09 9.13
C ALA A 159 15.90 5.23 8.33
N LEU A 160 14.79 5.83 7.87
CA LEU A 160 13.79 5.15 7.05
C LEU A 160 14.34 4.74 5.67
N ARG A 161 15.20 5.56 5.06
CA ARG A 161 15.85 5.25 3.78
C ARG A 161 16.82 4.07 3.94
N ASP A 162 17.67 4.11 4.96
CA ASP A 162 18.72 3.12 5.17
C ASP A 162 18.11 1.77 5.60
N GLY A 163 16.97 1.77 6.31
CA GLY A 163 16.22 0.55 6.62
C GLY A 163 15.38 0.03 5.44
N TYR A 164 15.22 0.81 4.37
CA TYR A 164 14.49 0.39 3.16
C TYR A 164 15.42 -0.17 2.07
N LEU A 165 16.68 0.25 2.01
CA LEU A 165 17.69 -0.15 1.02
C LEU A 165 18.45 -1.40 1.45
#